data_2e3fdf922c418e44ba9aa3fb87e4a221
#
_entry.id   2e3fdf922c418e44ba9aa3fb87e4a221
#
_cell.length_a   1.000
_cell.length_b   1.000
_cell.length_c   1.000
_cell.angle_alpha   90.00
_cell.angle_beta   90.00
_cell.angle_gamma   90.00
#
_symmetry.space_group_name_H-M   'P 1'
#
loop_
_entity.id
_entity.type
_entity.pdbx_description
1 polymer ?
#
loop_
_entity_poly.entity_id
_entity_poly.type
_entity_poly.pdbx_seq_one_letter_code
_entity_poly.pdbx_strand_id
1 'polypeptide(L)'
;MDKRSDAIIEKYAAPFVQIVLEKNQQRDVFRELSQIKGIFEETHLADFLSHIGVSQAEKSKVLRLFQTCDSVLVNNLIEVLITNGREDFFYPILLDILKKIEKETNEFEVTVHSVEGLSEEQKARLIPVIEKKMNLKVRSIKENLDRSLIGGFAITANHKIIDTSIKRQLK
;
A
#
# COMPACT_ATOMS: atom_id res chain seq x y z
N MET A 1 17.28 4.71 -3.16
CA MET A 1 17.59 5.39 -1.88
C MET A 1 18.86 4.80 -1.30
N ASP A 2 19.68 5.60 -0.65
CA ASP A 2 20.94 5.11 -0.14
C ASP A 2 20.78 4.36 1.19
N LYS A 3 21.85 3.72 1.66
CA LYS A 3 21.82 2.92 2.90
C LYS A 3 21.45 3.73 4.13
N ARG A 4 21.84 5.01 4.16
CA ARG A 4 21.54 5.89 5.29
C ARG A 4 20.03 6.20 5.36
N SER A 5 19.44 6.49 4.22
CA SER A 5 17.99 6.72 4.14
C SER A 5 17.21 5.46 4.48
N ASP A 6 17.67 4.32 3.98
CA ASP A 6 17.03 3.04 4.29
C ASP A 6 17.08 2.74 5.79
N ALA A 7 18.18 3.06 6.46
CA ALA A 7 18.30 2.87 7.90
C ALA A 7 17.32 3.76 8.67
N ILE A 8 17.13 4.99 8.23
CA ILE A 8 16.16 5.91 8.85
C ILE A 8 14.75 5.38 8.67
N ILE A 9 14.40 4.95 7.45
CA ILE A 9 13.08 4.41 7.16
C ILE A 9 12.81 3.20 8.04
N GLU A 10 13.74 2.26 8.12
CA GLU A 10 13.60 1.04 8.93
C GLU A 10 13.43 1.36 10.41
N LYS A 11 14.16 2.35 10.90
CA LYS A 11 14.11 2.76 12.30
C LYS A 11 12.70 3.17 12.74
N TYR A 12 11.93 3.78 11.85
CA TYR A 12 10.56 4.19 12.15
C TYR A 12 9.53 3.15 11.75
N ALA A 13 9.72 2.50 10.61
CA ALA A 13 8.73 1.57 10.08
C ALA A 13 8.65 0.27 10.88
N ALA A 14 9.78 -0.33 11.21
CA ALA A 14 9.78 -1.65 11.87
C ALA A 14 9.11 -1.63 13.24
N PRO A 15 9.45 -0.70 14.17
CA PRO A 15 8.79 -0.65 15.46
C PRO A 15 7.30 -0.30 15.34
N PHE A 16 6.95 0.56 14.39
CA PHE A 16 5.56 0.95 14.19
C PHE A 16 4.72 -0.26 13.77
N VAL A 17 5.19 -1.03 12.81
CA VAL A 17 4.49 -2.23 12.33
C VAL A 17 4.34 -3.23 13.46
N GLN A 18 5.37 -3.41 14.27
CA GLN A 18 5.32 -4.31 15.42
C GLN A 18 4.20 -3.92 16.38
N ILE A 19 4.09 -2.64 16.72
CA ILE A 19 3.04 -2.14 17.61
C ILE A 19 1.66 -2.35 16.98
N VAL A 20 1.53 -2.06 15.69
CA VAL A 20 0.27 -2.23 14.97
C VAL A 20 -0.20 -3.67 15.04
N LEU A 21 0.70 -4.62 14.82
CA LEU A 21 0.37 -6.04 14.87
C LEU A 21 0.04 -6.50 16.28
N GLU A 22 0.79 -6.05 17.28
CA GLU A 22 0.51 -6.37 18.67
C GLU A 22 -0.87 -5.89 19.12
N LYS A 23 -1.30 -4.74 18.63
CA LYS A 23 -2.61 -4.18 18.96
C LYS A 23 -3.71 -4.63 18.02
N ASN A 24 -3.38 -5.49 17.07
CA ASN A 24 -4.32 -6.03 16.09
C ASN A 24 -5.05 -4.93 15.30
N GLN A 25 -4.33 -3.88 14.93
CA GLN A 25 -4.88 -2.74 14.19
C GLN A 25 -4.40 -2.68 12.74
N GLN A 26 -3.85 -3.77 12.23
CA GLN A 26 -3.25 -3.79 10.90
C GLN A 26 -4.24 -3.43 9.78
N ARG A 27 -5.50 -3.82 9.90
CA ARG A 27 -6.51 -3.50 8.88
C ARG A 27 -6.82 -2.02 8.82
N ASP A 28 -7.07 -1.43 9.99
CA ASP A 28 -7.42 -0.01 10.07
C ASP A 28 -6.25 0.87 9.67
N VAL A 29 -5.06 0.55 10.17
CA VAL A 29 -3.85 1.30 9.85
C VAL A 29 -3.55 1.18 8.35
N PHE A 30 -3.64 -0.02 7.79
CA PHE A 30 -3.39 -0.21 6.36
C PHE A 30 -4.37 0.62 5.52
N ARG A 31 -5.63 0.61 5.88
CA ARG A 31 -6.66 1.38 5.17
C ARG A 31 -6.34 2.88 5.21
N GLU A 32 -6.05 3.41 6.40
CA GLU A 32 -5.78 4.84 6.56
C GLU A 32 -4.51 5.26 5.83
N LEU A 33 -3.45 4.48 5.95
CA LEU A 33 -2.20 4.78 5.25
C LEU A 33 -2.35 4.65 3.73
N SER A 34 -3.18 3.71 3.27
CA SER A 34 -3.46 3.58 1.84
C SER A 34 -4.21 4.79 1.30
N GLN A 35 -5.12 5.36 2.08
CA GLN A 35 -5.82 6.58 1.70
C GLN A 35 -4.86 7.76 1.60
N ILE A 36 -3.95 7.88 2.55
CA ILE A 36 -2.92 8.93 2.52
C ILE A 36 -2.01 8.74 1.31
N LYS A 37 -1.61 7.49 1.04
CA LYS A 37 -0.82 7.17 -0.15
C LYS A 37 -1.51 7.63 -1.43
N GLY A 38 -2.82 7.38 -1.53
CA GLY A 38 -3.59 7.83 -2.69
C GLY A 38 -3.55 9.34 -2.89
N ILE A 39 -3.63 10.09 -1.79
CA ILE A 39 -3.53 11.55 -1.84
C ILE A 39 -2.14 11.97 -2.33
N PHE A 40 -1.09 11.32 -1.84
CA PHE A 40 0.27 11.62 -2.28
C PHE A 40 0.49 11.29 -3.77
N GLU A 41 -0.15 10.23 -4.26
CA GLU A 41 -0.05 9.86 -5.68
C GLU A 41 -0.74 10.85 -6.60
N GLU A 42 -1.83 11.46 -6.14
CA GLU A 42 -2.60 12.44 -6.92
C GLU A 42 -2.04 13.86 -6.82
N THR A 43 -1.13 14.09 -5.91
CA THR A 43 -0.54 15.41 -5.66
C THR A 43 0.98 15.30 -5.73
N HIS A 44 1.66 16.41 -5.54
CA HIS A 44 3.12 16.43 -5.50
C HIS A 44 3.62 16.62 -4.06
N LEU A 45 2.86 16.11 -3.08
CA LEU A 45 3.21 16.28 -1.67
C LEU A 45 4.52 15.61 -1.28
N ALA A 46 4.86 14.47 -1.88
CA ALA A 46 6.14 13.84 -1.59
C ALA A 46 7.30 14.74 -2.00
N ASP A 47 7.21 15.37 -3.17
CA ASP A 47 8.22 16.31 -3.64
C ASP A 47 8.27 17.54 -2.75
N PHE A 48 7.11 18.06 -2.34
CA PHE A 48 7.02 19.19 -1.44
C PHE A 48 7.74 18.91 -0.11
N LEU A 49 7.46 17.76 0.50
CA LEU A 49 8.04 17.41 1.80
C LEU A 49 9.55 17.15 1.72
N SER A 50 10.06 16.76 0.56
CA SER A 50 11.49 16.52 0.37
C SER A 50 12.22 17.71 -0.23
N HIS A 51 11.52 18.78 -0.58
CA HIS A 51 12.12 19.92 -1.26
C HIS A 51 12.94 20.78 -0.30
N ILE A 52 14.17 21.05 -0.67
CA ILE A 52 15.13 21.80 0.13
C ILE A 52 14.68 23.26 0.36
N GLY A 53 13.96 23.82 -0.60
CA GLY A 53 13.49 25.20 -0.52
C GLY A 53 12.26 25.41 0.36
N VAL A 54 11.68 24.35 0.88
CA VAL A 54 10.52 24.43 1.76
C VAL A 54 10.99 24.35 3.22
N SER A 55 10.52 25.26 4.05
CA SER A 55 10.92 25.29 5.47
C SER A 55 10.33 24.11 6.23
N GLN A 56 11.01 23.73 7.32
CA GLN A 56 10.50 22.67 8.21
C GLN A 56 9.12 23.04 8.78
N ALA A 57 8.92 24.33 9.09
CA ALA A 57 7.63 24.78 9.62
C ALA A 57 6.50 24.54 8.63
N GLU A 58 6.73 24.78 7.34
CA GLU A 58 5.73 24.54 6.31
C GLU A 58 5.49 23.05 6.09
N LYS A 59 6.54 22.26 6.11
CA LYS A 59 6.43 20.79 6.00
C LYS A 59 5.61 20.22 7.16
N SER A 60 5.89 20.70 8.38
CA SER A 60 5.14 20.29 9.57
C SER A 60 3.66 20.62 9.46
N LYS A 61 3.35 21.83 8.99
CA LYS A 61 1.97 22.25 8.80
C LYS A 61 1.21 21.32 7.86
N VAL A 62 1.82 20.98 6.73
CA VAL A 62 1.20 20.10 5.76
C VAL A 62 1.02 18.71 6.36
N LEU A 63 2.03 18.19 7.03
CA LEU A 63 1.97 16.85 7.61
C LEU A 63 0.92 16.77 8.71
N ARG A 64 0.73 17.83 9.48
CA ARG A 64 -0.30 17.88 10.53
C ARG A 64 -1.72 17.77 9.97
N LEU A 65 -1.94 18.13 8.71
CA LEU A 65 -3.25 17.96 8.09
C LEU A 65 -3.67 16.49 8.02
N PHE A 66 -2.71 15.59 8.07
CA PHE A 66 -2.99 14.15 8.04
C PHE A 66 -3.19 13.54 9.44
N GLN A 67 -3.06 14.34 10.50
CA GLN A 67 -3.29 13.87 11.88
C GLN A 67 -4.78 13.86 12.24
N THR A 68 -5.62 13.49 11.31
CA THR A 68 -7.07 13.39 11.51
C THR A 68 -7.56 11.96 11.40
N CYS A 69 -6.63 11.00 11.49
CA CYS A 69 -6.96 9.59 11.41
C CYS A 69 -7.68 9.11 12.66
N ASP A 70 -8.53 8.11 12.49
CA ASP A 70 -9.15 7.45 13.63
C ASP A 70 -8.13 6.68 14.45
N SER A 71 -7.07 6.20 13.80
CA SER A 71 -6.01 5.48 14.50
C SER A 71 -5.09 6.43 15.24
N VAL A 72 -5.03 6.27 16.55
CA VAL A 72 -4.10 7.00 17.41
C VAL A 72 -2.66 6.67 17.02
N LEU A 73 -2.41 5.43 16.59
CA LEU A 73 -1.06 5.01 16.20
C LEU A 73 -0.55 5.80 15.01
N VAL A 74 -1.39 6.02 13.99
CA VAL A 74 -1.01 6.80 12.81
C VAL A 74 -0.75 8.26 13.19
N ASN A 75 -1.63 8.84 14.00
CA ASN A 75 -1.45 10.23 14.45
C ASN A 75 -0.17 10.40 15.27
N ASN A 76 0.14 9.42 16.11
CA ASN A 76 1.37 9.45 16.91
C ASN A 76 2.62 9.31 16.04
N LEU A 77 2.57 8.47 15.02
CA LEU A 77 3.70 8.33 14.08
C LEU A 77 3.99 9.67 13.41
N ILE A 78 2.94 10.35 12.95
CA ILE A 78 3.09 11.66 12.31
C ILE A 78 3.72 12.65 13.31
N GLU A 79 3.25 12.66 14.54
CA GLU A 79 3.78 13.55 15.56
C GLU A 79 5.26 13.29 15.84
N VAL A 80 5.66 12.03 15.94
CA VAL A 80 7.06 11.65 16.16
C VAL A 80 7.93 12.12 15.01
N LEU A 81 7.47 11.96 13.78
CA LEU A 81 8.23 12.39 12.60
C LEU A 81 8.40 13.91 12.58
N ILE A 82 7.36 14.65 12.92
CA ILE A 82 7.43 16.12 13.00
C ILE A 82 8.41 16.53 14.11
N THR A 83 8.30 15.93 15.28
CA THR A 83 9.16 16.23 16.42
C THR A 83 10.63 15.99 16.09
N ASN A 84 10.92 14.95 15.32
CA ASN A 84 12.29 14.59 14.96
C ASN A 84 12.79 15.25 13.68
N GLY A 85 11.98 16.11 13.06
CA GLY A 85 12.38 16.78 11.82
C GLY A 85 12.52 15.84 10.64
N ARG A 86 11.71 14.78 10.60
CA ARG A 86 11.75 13.74 9.57
C ARG A 86 10.57 13.80 8.61
N GLU A 87 9.99 14.97 8.40
CA GLU A 87 8.83 15.12 7.52
C GLU A 87 9.11 14.65 6.09
N ASP A 88 10.32 14.89 5.61
CA ASP A 88 10.72 14.47 4.27
C ASP A 88 10.79 12.93 4.10
N PHE A 89 10.81 12.19 5.21
CA PHE A 89 10.81 10.74 5.18
C PHE A 89 9.41 10.13 5.33
N PHE A 90 8.40 10.95 5.54
CA PHE A 90 7.06 10.43 5.81
C PHE A 90 6.56 9.49 4.71
N TYR A 91 6.65 9.90 3.46
CA TYR A 91 6.13 9.08 2.36
C TYR A 91 6.92 7.78 2.19
N PRO A 92 8.26 7.78 2.15
CA PRO A 92 9.02 6.53 2.11
C PRO A 92 8.73 5.61 3.29
N ILE A 93 8.56 6.17 4.49
CA ILE A 93 8.22 5.38 5.68
C ILE A 93 6.83 4.76 5.52
N LEU A 94 5.86 5.53 5.06
CA LEU A 94 4.51 5.06 4.83
C LEU A 94 4.51 3.89 3.84
N LEU A 95 5.23 4.01 2.74
CA LEU A 95 5.32 2.94 1.74
C LEU A 95 5.94 1.68 2.33
N ASP A 96 6.98 1.84 3.15
CA ASP A 96 7.63 0.70 3.79
C ASP A 96 6.72 0.02 4.81
N ILE A 97 5.95 0.81 5.57
CA ILE A 97 4.98 0.27 6.52
C ILE A 97 3.93 -0.58 5.81
N LEU A 98 3.38 -0.07 4.71
CA LEU A 98 2.38 -0.82 3.95
C LEU A 98 2.95 -2.13 3.44
N LYS A 99 4.17 -2.10 2.94
CA LYS A 99 4.86 -3.28 2.45
C LYS A 99 5.10 -4.30 3.55
N LYS A 100 5.51 -3.84 4.73
CA LYS A 100 5.75 -4.72 5.87
C LYS A 100 4.47 -5.35 6.39
N ILE A 101 3.38 -4.60 6.43
CA ILE A 101 2.07 -5.13 6.86
C ILE A 101 1.62 -6.22 5.88
N GLU A 102 1.74 -5.98 4.59
CA GLU A 102 1.40 -6.99 3.59
C GLU A 102 2.20 -8.27 3.79
N LYS A 103 3.50 -8.13 4.00
CA LYS A 103 4.38 -9.28 4.19
C LYS A 103 4.04 -10.06 5.46
N GLU A 104 3.81 -9.35 6.56
CA GLU A 104 3.53 -9.99 7.86
C GLU A 104 2.16 -10.65 7.90
N THR A 105 1.17 -10.06 7.25
CA THR A 105 -0.19 -10.61 7.22
C THR A 105 -0.41 -11.56 6.04
N ASN A 106 0.48 -11.53 5.06
CA ASN A 106 0.34 -12.24 3.79
C ASN A 106 -0.96 -11.86 3.08
N GLU A 107 -1.44 -10.64 3.28
CA GLU A 107 -2.63 -10.12 2.63
C GLU A 107 -2.22 -9.08 1.59
N PHE A 108 -2.71 -9.24 0.37
CA PHE A 108 -2.31 -8.38 -0.75
C PHE A 108 -3.50 -7.90 -1.55
N GLU A 109 -3.38 -6.70 -2.11
CA GLU A 109 -4.28 -6.26 -3.16
C GLU A 109 -3.92 -7.06 -4.41
N VAL A 110 -4.92 -7.59 -5.07
CA VAL A 110 -4.76 -8.39 -6.27
C VAL A 110 -5.36 -7.65 -7.44
N THR A 111 -4.61 -7.52 -8.52
CA THR A 111 -5.12 -6.92 -9.76
C THR A 111 -5.54 -8.04 -10.70
N VAL A 112 -6.79 -8.03 -11.11
CA VAL A 112 -7.32 -8.99 -12.09
C VAL A 112 -7.45 -8.27 -13.42
N HIS A 113 -6.73 -8.77 -14.41
CA HIS A 113 -6.79 -8.24 -15.78
C HIS A 113 -7.77 -9.09 -16.56
N SER A 114 -8.75 -8.45 -17.19
CA SER A 114 -9.78 -9.14 -17.95
C SER A 114 -10.23 -8.29 -19.13
N VAL A 115 -10.85 -8.94 -20.11
CA VAL A 115 -11.39 -8.23 -21.29
C VAL A 115 -12.58 -7.39 -20.90
N GLU A 116 -13.44 -7.92 -20.03
CA GLU A 116 -14.65 -7.26 -19.57
C GLU A 116 -14.61 -7.14 -18.04
N GLY A 117 -15.41 -6.20 -17.52
CA GLY A 117 -15.53 -6.04 -16.08
C GLY A 117 -16.07 -7.30 -15.39
N LEU A 118 -15.75 -7.43 -14.12
CA LEU A 118 -16.17 -8.57 -13.32
C LEU A 118 -17.38 -8.20 -12.47
N SER A 119 -18.35 -9.13 -12.39
CA SER A 119 -19.42 -8.98 -11.44
C SER A 119 -18.92 -9.31 -10.04
N GLU A 120 -19.67 -8.91 -9.03
CA GLU A 120 -19.32 -9.22 -7.63
C GLU A 120 -19.28 -10.73 -7.40
N GLU A 121 -20.18 -11.47 -8.06
CA GLU A 121 -20.20 -12.93 -7.99
C GLU A 121 -18.95 -13.56 -8.57
N GLN A 122 -18.48 -13.04 -9.72
CA GLN A 122 -17.26 -13.52 -10.34
C GLN A 122 -16.05 -13.23 -9.48
N LYS A 123 -15.97 -12.05 -8.87
CA LYS A 123 -14.90 -11.71 -7.94
C LYS A 123 -14.89 -12.66 -6.75
N ALA A 124 -16.06 -12.94 -6.18
CA ALA A 124 -16.17 -13.85 -5.04
C ALA A 124 -15.67 -15.24 -5.37
N ARG A 125 -15.93 -15.72 -6.59
CA ARG A 125 -15.47 -17.03 -7.04
C ARG A 125 -13.97 -17.08 -7.30
N LEU A 126 -13.38 -15.94 -7.70
CA LEU A 126 -11.95 -15.87 -7.99
C LEU A 126 -11.10 -15.89 -6.73
N ILE A 127 -11.59 -15.31 -5.63
CA ILE A 127 -10.80 -15.16 -4.40
C ILE A 127 -10.20 -16.50 -3.92
N PRO A 128 -10.98 -17.57 -3.73
CA PRO A 128 -10.39 -18.84 -3.28
C PRO A 128 -9.33 -19.40 -4.24
N VAL A 129 -9.57 -19.24 -5.54
CA VAL A 129 -8.66 -19.75 -6.56
C VAL A 129 -7.33 -18.98 -6.50
N ILE A 130 -7.41 -17.66 -6.38
CA ILE A 130 -6.22 -16.81 -6.29
C ILE A 130 -5.45 -17.14 -5.02
N GLU A 131 -6.13 -17.25 -3.90
CA GLU A 131 -5.50 -17.53 -2.62
C GLU A 131 -4.76 -18.86 -2.64
N LYS A 132 -5.36 -19.85 -3.25
CA LYS A 132 -4.74 -21.18 -3.35
C LYS A 132 -3.53 -21.16 -4.28
N LYS A 133 -3.66 -20.57 -5.46
CA LYS A 133 -2.60 -20.58 -6.47
C LYS A 133 -1.43 -19.69 -6.11
N MET A 134 -1.69 -18.55 -5.49
CA MET A 134 -0.64 -17.60 -5.13
C MET A 134 -0.14 -17.75 -3.70
N ASN A 135 -0.80 -18.59 -2.92
CA ASN A 135 -0.46 -18.83 -1.52
C ASN A 135 -0.43 -17.52 -0.71
N LEU A 136 -1.50 -16.75 -0.86
CA LEU A 136 -1.67 -15.49 -0.13
C LEU A 136 -3.13 -15.29 0.21
N LYS A 137 -3.42 -14.24 0.97
CA LYS A 137 -4.79 -13.81 1.26
C LYS A 137 -5.10 -12.58 0.42
N VAL A 138 -6.30 -12.55 -0.14
CA VAL A 138 -6.75 -11.42 -0.95
C VAL A 138 -7.33 -10.36 -0.03
N ARG A 139 -6.69 -9.18 -0.01
CA ARG A 139 -7.20 -8.03 0.73
C ARG A 139 -8.32 -7.36 -0.05
N SER A 140 -8.06 -7.11 -1.31
CA SER A 140 -9.02 -6.48 -2.22
C SER A 140 -8.67 -6.86 -3.65
N ILE A 141 -9.66 -6.73 -4.54
CA ILE A 141 -9.48 -6.97 -5.96
C ILE A 141 -9.57 -5.63 -6.70
N LYS A 142 -8.56 -5.34 -7.48
CA LYS A 142 -8.55 -4.21 -8.39
C LYS A 142 -8.74 -4.75 -9.80
N GLU A 143 -9.67 -4.18 -10.53
CA GLU A 143 -9.92 -4.58 -11.90
C GLU A 143 -9.11 -3.75 -12.87
N ASN A 144 -8.55 -4.40 -13.88
CA ASN A 144 -7.89 -3.74 -14.98
C ASN A 144 -8.38 -4.34 -16.28
N LEU A 145 -9.03 -3.51 -17.10
CA LEU A 145 -9.50 -3.96 -18.40
C LEU A 145 -8.34 -4.05 -19.37
N ASP A 146 -8.15 -5.22 -19.95
CA ASP A 146 -7.07 -5.47 -20.90
C ASP A 146 -7.63 -6.17 -22.11
N ARG A 147 -7.83 -5.42 -23.16
CA ARG A 147 -8.44 -5.91 -24.40
C ARG A 147 -7.49 -6.79 -25.21
N SER A 148 -6.23 -6.85 -24.84
CA SER A 148 -5.28 -7.75 -25.50
C SER A 148 -5.51 -9.21 -25.11
N LEU A 149 -6.26 -9.46 -24.04
CA LEU A 149 -6.64 -10.80 -23.64
C LEU A 149 -7.74 -11.33 -24.56
N ILE A 150 -7.66 -12.61 -24.90
CA ILE A 150 -8.69 -13.24 -25.74
C ILE A 150 -9.84 -13.74 -24.87
N GLY A 151 -9.55 -14.01 -23.62
CA GLY A 151 -10.52 -14.44 -22.63
C GLY A 151 -9.80 -14.86 -21.39
N GLY A 152 -10.54 -15.16 -20.33
CA GLY A 152 -9.95 -15.53 -19.05
C GLY A 152 -9.32 -14.33 -18.35
N PHE A 153 -8.37 -14.62 -17.47
CA PHE A 153 -7.83 -13.64 -16.55
C PHE A 153 -6.31 -13.73 -16.46
N ALA A 154 -5.67 -12.58 -16.27
CA ALA A 154 -4.31 -12.52 -15.79
C ALA A 154 -4.36 -11.88 -14.41
N ILE A 155 -3.62 -12.42 -13.45
CA ILE A 155 -3.69 -12.00 -12.06
C ILE A 155 -2.30 -11.59 -11.59
N THR A 156 -2.21 -10.41 -11.00
CA THR A 156 -0.96 -9.87 -10.50
C THR A 156 -1.09 -9.55 -9.01
N ALA A 157 -0.14 -10.02 -8.21
CA ALA A 157 -0.07 -9.68 -6.79
C ALA A 157 1.35 -9.88 -6.30
N ASN A 158 1.83 -8.98 -5.45
CA ASN A 158 3.14 -9.09 -4.81
C ASN A 158 4.26 -9.36 -5.83
N HIS A 159 4.21 -8.64 -6.95
CA HIS A 159 5.17 -8.78 -8.06
C HIS A 159 5.17 -10.15 -8.74
N LYS A 160 4.19 -10.98 -8.42
CA LYS A 160 3.99 -12.27 -9.09
C LYS A 160 2.84 -12.16 -10.08
N ILE A 161 2.98 -12.84 -11.19
CA ILE A 161 1.95 -12.84 -12.22
C ILE A 161 1.51 -14.28 -12.46
N ILE A 162 0.20 -14.49 -12.35
CA ILE A 162 -0.40 -15.75 -12.77
C ILE A 162 -1.33 -15.44 -13.94
N ASP A 163 -1.06 -16.05 -15.07
CA ASP A 163 -1.90 -15.91 -16.24
C ASP A 163 -2.73 -17.16 -16.38
N THR A 164 -3.98 -17.08 -15.97
CA THR A 164 -4.95 -18.15 -16.11
C THR A 164 -5.88 -17.87 -17.27
N SER A 165 -5.46 -16.99 -18.18
CA SER A 165 -6.32 -16.59 -19.27
C SER A 165 -6.65 -17.75 -20.20
N ILE A 166 -7.82 -17.68 -20.77
CA ILE A 166 -8.30 -18.69 -21.71
C ILE A 166 -7.43 -18.75 -22.95
N LYS A 167 -6.85 -17.62 -23.34
CA LYS A 167 -5.97 -17.60 -24.52
C LYS A 167 -4.81 -18.58 -24.41
N ARG A 168 -4.32 -18.83 -23.18
CA ARG A 168 -3.32 -19.85 -22.94
C ARG A 168 -3.90 -21.24 -22.94
N GLN A 169 -5.07 -21.37 -22.35
CA GLN A 169 -5.73 -22.65 -22.21
C GLN A 169 -6.28 -23.18 -23.53
N LEU A 170 -6.59 -22.27 -24.43
CA LEU A 170 -7.07 -22.63 -25.75
C LEU A 170 -5.99 -23.17 -26.69
N LYS A 171 -4.77 -23.08 -26.27
CA LYS A 171 -3.65 -23.59 -27.08
C LYS A 171 -3.29 -25.05 -26.68
#